data_c9cfaf494197f064eefce84d04afd676
#
_entry.id   c9cfaf494197f064eefce84d04afd676
#
_cell.length_a   1.000
_cell.length_b   1.000
_cell.length_c   1.000
_cell.angle_alpha   90.00
_cell.angle_beta   90.00
_cell.angle_gamma   90.00
#
_symmetry.space_group_name_H-M   'P 1'
#
loop_
_entity.id
_entity.type
_entity.pdbx_description
1 polymer ?
#
loop_
_entity_poly.entity_id
_entity_poly.type
_entity_poly.pdbx_seq_one_letter_code
_entity_poly.pdbx_strand_id
1 'polypeptide(L)'
;MSATFEKTDGRTVITKEADKPFRILQLTDIHIGGGLFSRKKDKLALAAVEKIVTAANADFVIVTGDICYPLFPWSGTFNNMRGSRKFANLMNRLGVEWTLVFGNHDTESFAFYDKQHLANFYMSQPKCHFQKGEEGLTGLGNYMIKLQNPDGSLNTALMFIDSNAYLTKSFFSGFDVIHDDQTDWYKRAIAEVSENGETARSLAFFHIPPKEFKEGWEKCYNGSGEATYHLGFVQEKDNYFGYPKTKEGKFFSEMVRLGSCKGMFMGHDHLNTLSITYQGIRLTYGMSIDYLAYSGIEKKHTQRGGTVIEIFDDGSFDVSLLPLDSITKKNNQQ
;
A
#
# COMPACT_ATOMS: atom_id res chain seq x y z
N MET A 1 -21.60 -12.42 -11.13
CA MET A 1 -21.38 -10.99 -11.50
C MET A 1 -20.04 -10.58 -10.90
N SER A 2 -19.24 -9.79 -11.59
CA SER A 2 -18.00 -9.24 -11.00
C SER A 2 -18.34 -8.18 -9.94
N ALA A 3 -17.41 -7.87 -9.05
CA ALA A 3 -17.58 -6.77 -8.10
C ALA A 3 -17.96 -5.46 -8.81
N THR A 4 -18.82 -4.65 -8.18
CA THR A 4 -19.25 -3.36 -8.72
C THR A 4 -18.61 -2.23 -7.94
N PHE A 5 -18.30 -1.13 -8.64
CA PHE A 5 -17.64 0.05 -8.09
C PHE A 5 -18.51 1.28 -8.35
N GLU A 6 -19.04 1.86 -7.29
CA GLU A 6 -19.92 3.03 -7.36
C GLU A 6 -19.26 4.23 -6.70
N LYS A 7 -19.33 5.38 -7.34
CA LYS A 7 -18.87 6.66 -6.79
C LYS A 7 -20.07 7.54 -6.47
N THR A 8 -20.30 7.83 -5.21
CA THR A 8 -21.36 8.72 -4.73
C THR A 8 -20.75 9.79 -3.84
N ASP A 9 -20.99 11.06 -4.16
CA ASP A 9 -20.47 12.23 -3.41
C ASP A 9 -18.95 12.18 -3.16
N GLY A 10 -18.20 11.73 -4.19
CA GLY A 10 -16.74 11.63 -4.12
C GLY A 10 -16.22 10.45 -3.31
N ARG A 11 -17.10 9.63 -2.73
CA ARG A 11 -16.75 8.39 -2.01
C ARG A 11 -16.97 7.17 -2.90
N THR A 12 -16.14 6.17 -2.75
CA THR A 12 -16.27 4.89 -3.47
C THR A 12 -16.86 3.84 -2.54
N VAL A 13 -17.84 3.11 -3.06
CA VAL A 13 -18.39 1.89 -2.47
C VAL A 13 -18.15 0.74 -3.43
N ILE A 14 -17.66 -0.36 -2.92
CA ILE A 14 -17.44 -1.60 -3.66
C ILE A 14 -18.44 -2.63 -3.13
N THR A 15 -19.23 -3.24 -4.02
CA THR A 15 -20.06 -4.40 -3.66
C THR A 15 -19.40 -5.65 -4.23
N LYS A 16 -19.01 -6.57 -3.35
CA LYS A 16 -18.36 -7.83 -3.76
C LYS A 16 -19.34 -8.80 -4.41
N GLU A 17 -18.82 -9.76 -5.14
CA GLU A 17 -19.61 -10.88 -5.66
C GLU A 17 -19.98 -11.84 -4.50
N ALA A 18 -21.17 -12.43 -4.55
CA ALA A 18 -21.59 -13.45 -3.60
C ALA A 18 -20.74 -14.73 -3.72
N ASP A 19 -20.53 -15.41 -2.60
CA ASP A 19 -19.90 -16.74 -2.53
C ASP A 19 -18.45 -16.80 -3.08
N LYS A 20 -17.82 -15.63 -3.20
CA LYS A 20 -16.40 -15.51 -3.60
C LYS A 20 -15.67 -14.53 -2.71
N PRO A 21 -14.40 -14.82 -2.36
CA PRO A 21 -13.58 -13.84 -1.69
C PRO A 21 -13.35 -12.62 -2.60
N PHE A 22 -13.38 -11.42 -2.03
CA PHE A 22 -12.95 -10.21 -2.72
C PHE A 22 -11.44 -10.18 -2.73
N ARG A 23 -10.85 -10.22 -3.91
CA ARG A 23 -9.40 -10.34 -4.09
C ARG A 23 -8.76 -8.99 -4.38
N ILE A 24 -7.89 -8.55 -3.47
CA ILE A 24 -7.06 -7.36 -3.60
C ILE A 24 -5.64 -7.78 -3.98
N LEU A 25 -5.04 -7.08 -4.95
CA LEU A 25 -3.61 -7.14 -5.22
C LEU A 25 -2.95 -5.88 -4.64
N GLN A 26 -2.09 -6.04 -3.65
CA GLN A 26 -1.22 -4.97 -3.19
C GLN A 26 0.06 -4.95 -4.04
N LEU A 27 0.38 -3.77 -4.59
CA LEU A 27 1.66 -3.40 -5.20
C LEU A 27 2.31 -2.32 -4.36
N THR A 28 3.63 -2.25 -4.36
CA THR A 28 4.36 -1.20 -3.63
C THR A 28 5.74 -0.98 -4.25
N ASP A 29 6.34 0.17 -3.96
CA ASP A 29 7.75 0.48 -4.29
C ASP A 29 8.08 0.17 -5.75
N ILE A 30 7.33 0.77 -6.68
CA ILE A 30 7.46 0.53 -8.12
C ILE A 30 8.65 1.30 -8.68
N HIS A 31 8.90 2.49 -8.14
CA HIS A 31 10.06 3.34 -8.42
C HIS A 31 10.31 3.63 -9.90
N ILE A 32 9.30 4.15 -10.60
CA ILE A 32 9.44 4.62 -11.98
C ILE A 32 10.14 5.97 -11.97
N GLY A 33 11.38 6.00 -12.46
CA GLY A 33 12.17 7.22 -12.48
C GLY A 33 11.68 8.26 -13.50
N GLY A 34 11.07 7.85 -14.60
CA GLY A 34 10.47 8.73 -15.60
C GLY A 34 11.47 9.46 -16.51
N GLY A 35 12.77 9.33 -16.25
CA GLY A 35 13.83 10.03 -16.96
C GLY A 35 14.59 9.16 -17.98
N LEU A 36 15.64 9.77 -18.53
CA LEU A 36 16.47 9.10 -19.56
C LEU A 36 17.33 7.98 -18.94
N PHE A 37 17.86 8.20 -17.73
CA PHE A 37 18.80 7.26 -17.10
C PHE A 37 18.08 6.03 -16.53
N SER A 38 16.81 6.17 -16.12
CA SER A 38 15.99 5.06 -15.62
C SER A 38 15.26 4.26 -16.69
N ARG A 39 15.30 4.68 -17.96
CA ARG A 39 14.46 4.15 -19.05
C ARG A 39 14.42 2.61 -19.15
N LYS A 40 15.56 1.93 -18.98
CA LYS A 40 15.63 0.47 -19.02
C LYS A 40 14.96 -0.15 -17.80
N LYS A 41 15.22 0.40 -16.61
CA LYS A 41 14.66 -0.05 -15.32
C LYS A 41 13.15 0.22 -15.25
N ASP A 42 12.69 1.38 -15.73
CA ASP A 42 11.27 1.71 -15.85
C ASP A 42 10.52 0.65 -16.70
N LYS A 43 11.12 0.21 -17.81
CA LYS A 43 10.52 -0.84 -18.65
C LYS A 43 10.41 -2.17 -17.92
N LEU A 44 11.42 -2.54 -17.12
CA LEU A 44 11.40 -3.76 -16.32
C LEU A 44 10.32 -3.68 -15.24
N ALA A 45 10.23 -2.56 -14.52
CA ALA A 45 9.22 -2.34 -13.48
C ALA A 45 7.80 -2.42 -14.06
N LEU A 46 7.52 -1.71 -15.16
CA LEU A 46 6.22 -1.74 -15.82
C LEU A 46 5.86 -3.13 -16.35
N ALA A 47 6.83 -3.86 -16.93
CA ALA A 47 6.61 -5.23 -17.39
C ALA A 47 6.35 -6.20 -16.22
N ALA A 48 7.01 -6.00 -15.07
CA ALA A 48 6.75 -6.76 -13.86
C ALA A 48 5.33 -6.50 -13.34
N VAL A 49 4.93 -5.23 -13.23
CA VAL A 49 3.55 -4.84 -12.84
C VAL A 49 2.52 -5.50 -13.77
N GLU A 50 2.70 -5.41 -15.09
CA GLU A 50 1.78 -6.01 -16.07
C GLU A 50 1.61 -7.51 -15.86
N LYS A 51 2.72 -8.25 -15.67
CA LYS A 51 2.68 -9.70 -15.41
C LYS A 51 1.99 -10.04 -14.10
N ILE A 52 2.29 -9.30 -13.03
CA ILE A 52 1.75 -9.55 -11.70
C ILE A 52 0.25 -9.25 -11.68
N VAL A 53 -0.18 -8.10 -12.21
CA VAL A 53 -1.60 -7.72 -12.28
C VAL A 53 -2.39 -8.74 -13.09
N THR A 54 -1.88 -9.15 -14.26
CA THR A 54 -2.52 -10.16 -15.09
C THR A 54 -2.63 -11.52 -14.37
N ALA A 55 -1.57 -11.94 -13.69
CA ALA A 55 -1.54 -13.24 -13.00
C ALA A 55 -2.37 -13.26 -11.71
N ALA A 56 -2.48 -12.13 -11.02
CA ALA A 56 -3.24 -12.01 -9.78
C ALA A 56 -4.74 -12.20 -10.02
N ASN A 57 -5.26 -11.78 -11.17
CA ASN A 57 -6.69 -11.77 -11.47
C ASN A 57 -7.51 -11.19 -10.30
N ALA A 58 -7.07 -10.02 -9.82
CA ALA A 58 -7.64 -9.35 -8.66
C ALA A 58 -8.83 -8.48 -9.05
N ASP A 59 -9.79 -8.33 -8.14
CA ASP A 59 -10.93 -7.43 -8.29
C ASP A 59 -10.51 -5.97 -8.13
N PHE A 60 -9.47 -5.73 -7.30
CA PHE A 60 -8.99 -4.38 -6.98
C PHE A 60 -7.48 -4.36 -6.79
N VAL A 61 -6.81 -3.32 -7.29
CA VAL A 61 -5.37 -3.12 -7.09
C VAL A 61 -5.14 -1.94 -6.16
N ILE A 62 -4.37 -2.15 -5.10
CA ILE A 62 -3.98 -1.11 -4.14
C ILE A 62 -2.47 -0.91 -4.23
N VAL A 63 -2.03 0.34 -4.46
CA VAL A 63 -0.61 0.68 -4.44
C VAL A 63 -0.28 1.39 -3.13
N THR A 64 0.56 0.76 -2.32
CA THR A 64 0.98 1.30 -1.03
C THR A 64 2.23 2.16 -1.13
N GLY A 65 2.20 3.10 -2.10
CA GLY A 65 3.20 4.18 -2.22
C GLY A 65 4.39 3.87 -3.13
N ASP A 66 5.19 4.89 -3.33
CA ASP A 66 6.44 4.91 -4.09
C ASP A 66 6.29 4.40 -5.54
N ILE A 67 5.28 4.95 -6.24
CA ILE A 67 5.11 4.76 -7.67
C ILE A 67 6.26 5.41 -8.43
N CYS A 68 6.70 6.60 -7.97
CA CYS A 68 7.71 7.42 -8.64
C CYS A 68 9.02 7.47 -7.86
N TYR A 69 10.13 7.59 -8.61
CA TYR A 69 11.46 7.82 -8.04
C TYR A 69 12.20 8.90 -8.86
N PRO A 70 11.81 10.18 -8.73
CA PRO A 70 12.37 11.28 -9.53
C PRO A 70 13.69 11.80 -8.95
N LEU A 71 14.59 10.93 -8.55
CA LEU A 71 15.85 11.29 -7.89
C LEU A 71 17.00 11.35 -8.91
N PHE A 72 17.56 12.55 -9.13
CA PHE A 72 18.78 12.73 -9.89
C PHE A 72 20.01 12.30 -9.03
N PRO A 73 21.00 11.53 -9.56
CA PRO A 73 21.18 11.18 -10.97
C PRO A 73 20.53 9.86 -11.42
N TRP A 74 19.91 9.09 -10.52
CA TRP A 74 19.39 7.74 -10.84
C TRP A 74 18.32 7.75 -11.94
N SER A 75 17.37 8.68 -11.85
CA SER A 75 16.30 8.81 -12.85
C SER A 75 16.69 9.68 -14.04
N GLY A 76 17.57 10.68 -13.84
CA GLY A 76 17.88 11.71 -14.82
C GLY A 76 16.79 12.79 -14.96
N THR A 77 15.89 12.92 -13.96
CA THR A 77 14.83 13.94 -13.92
C THR A 77 14.33 14.15 -12.50
N PHE A 78 13.80 15.34 -12.24
CA PHE A 78 13.00 15.64 -11.05
C PHE A 78 11.48 15.63 -11.33
N ASN A 79 11.07 15.24 -12.54
CA ASN A 79 9.67 15.25 -12.95
C ASN A 79 8.96 13.94 -12.58
N ASN A 80 8.35 13.91 -11.38
CA ASN A 80 7.59 12.78 -10.85
C ASN A 80 6.31 12.48 -11.65
N MET A 81 5.69 13.48 -12.27
CA MET A 81 4.51 13.28 -13.13
C MET A 81 4.78 12.32 -14.30
N ARG A 82 6.03 12.22 -14.77
CA ARG A 82 6.38 11.28 -15.85
C ARG A 82 6.26 9.83 -15.40
N GLY A 83 6.69 9.52 -14.19
CA GLY A 83 6.52 8.19 -13.58
C GLY A 83 5.05 7.87 -13.37
N SER A 84 4.32 8.80 -12.73
CA SER A 84 2.89 8.68 -12.48
C SER A 84 2.08 8.41 -13.76
N ARG A 85 2.37 9.14 -14.85
CA ARG A 85 1.70 8.94 -16.15
C ARG A 85 2.00 7.57 -16.76
N LYS A 86 3.26 7.10 -16.68
CA LYS A 86 3.61 5.77 -17.20
C LYS A 86 2.85 4.67 -16.48
N PHE A 87 2.77 4.77 -15.15
CA PHE A 87 2.04 3.82 -14.34
C PHE A 87 0.53 3.88 -14.62
N ALA A 88 -0.10 5.05 -14.55
CA ALA A 88 -1.52 5.21 -14.81
C ALA A 88 -1.93 4.75 -16.23
N ASN A 89 -1.11 5.03 -17.24
CA ASN A 89 -1.33 4.54 -18.60
C ASN A 89 -1.30 3.00 -18.67
N LEU A 90 -0.44 2.34 -17.90
CA LEU A 90 -0.43 0.89 -17.79
C LEU A 90 -1.72 0.38 -17.15
N MET A 91 -2.13 0.94 -16.00
CA MET A 91 -3.35 0.54 -15.31
C MET A 91 -4.60 0.74 -16.18
N ASN A 92 -4.68 1.87 -16.90
CA ASN A 92 -5.75 2.16 -17.83
C ASN A 92 -5.80 1.14 -18.99
N ARG A 93 -4.62 0.74 -19.54
CA ARG A 93 -4.53 -0.28 -20.59
C ARG A 93 -4.96 -1.66 -20.08
N LEU A 94 -4.61 -2.02 -18.85
CA LEU A 94 -5.01 -3.28 -18.22
C LEU A 94 -6.50 -3.29 -17.84
N GLY A 95 -7.12 -2.10 -17.77
CA GLY A 95 -8.54 -1.97 -17.51
C GLY A 95 -8.97 -2.38 -16.10
N VAL A 96 -8.06 -2.36 -15.12
CA VAL A 96 -8.30 -2.77 -13.73
C VAL A 96 -8.73 -1.58 -12.87
N GLU A 97 -9.57 -1.85 -11.87
CA GLU A 97 -9.93 -0.88 -10.82
C GLU A 97 -8.78 -0.78 -9.82
N TRP A 98 -8.37 0.42 -9.44
CA TRP A 98 -7.22 0.61 -8.59
C TRP A 98 -7.29 1.87 -7.72
N THR A 99 -6.44 1.90 -6.70
CA THR A 99 -6.22 3.08 -5.85
C THR A 99 -4.80 3.09 -5.31
N LEU A 100 -4.44 4.15 -4.57
CA LEU A 100 -3.09 4.30 -4.01
C LEU A 100 -3.09 5.08 -2.69
N VAL A 101 -2.01 4.98 -1.98
CA VAL A 101 -1.52 5.98 -1.02
C VAL A 101 -0.19 6.52 -1.50
N PHE A 102 0.23 7.70 -1.04
CA PHE A 102 1.55 8.24 -1.37
C PHE A 102 2.64 7.59 -0.52
N GLY A 103 3.79 7.33 -1.15
CA GLY A 103 5.04 7.06 -0.47
C GLY A 103 5.91 8.31 -0.34
N ASN A 104 7.06 8.16 0.32
CA ASN A 104 7.96 9.28 0.56
C ASN A 104 8.68 9.79 -0.70
N HIS A 105 8.90 8.91 -1.68
CA HIS A 105 9.56 9.29 -2.94
C HIS A 105 8.62 9.86 -4.00
N ASP A 106 7.30 9.69 -3.87
CA ASP A 106 6.36 10.22 -4.86
C ASP A 106 6.41 11.74 -4.98
N THR A 107 6.69 12.44 -3.87
CA THR A 107 6.69 13.91 -3.79
C THR A 107 7.87 14.46 -2.99
N GLU A 108 9.06 14.07 -3.35
CA GLU A 108 10.30 14.64 -2.79
C GLU A 108 10.33 16.17 -2.90
N SER A 109 10.98 16.84 -1.96
CA SER A 109 11.00 18.31 -1.89
C SER A 109 11.56 19.01 -3.15
N PHE A 110 12.35 18.29 -3.93
CA PHE A 110 12.91 18.75 -5.20
C PHE A 110 12.09 18.32 -6.42
N ALA A 111 11.04 17.53 -6.24
CA ALA A 111 10.18 17.10 -7.34
C ALA A 111 9.38 18.28 -7.92
N PHE A 112 9.10 18.22 -9.22
CA PHE A 112 8.41 19.31 -9.92
C PHE A 112 6.94 19.47 -9.52
N TYR A 113 6.31 18.39 -9.08
CA TYR A 113 4.90 18.37 -8.72
C TYR A 113 4.73 17.90 -7.27
N ASP A 114 3.97 18.67 -6.49
CA ASP A 114 3.60 18.32 -5.13
C ASP A 114 2.47 17.27 -5.07
N LYS A 115 2.10 16.84 -3.87
CA LYS A 115 1.02 15.87 -3.64
C LYS A 115 -0.32 16.33 -4.23
N GLN A 116 -0.62 17.64 -4.18
CA GLN A 116 -1.89 18.18 -4.69
C GLN A 116 -2.00 18.01 -6.21
N HIS A 117 -0.92 18.26 -6.94
CA HIS A 117 -0.88 18.07 -8.40
C HIS A 117 -1.02 16.60 -8.78
N LEU A 118 -0.28 15.69 -8.08
CA LEU A 118 -0.39 14.26 -8.32
C LEU A 118 -1.78 13.72 -7.94
N ALA A 119 -2.37 14.19 -6.84
CA ALA A 119 -3.72 13.81 -6.42
C ALA A 119 -4.75 14.16 -7.50
N ASN A 120 -4.72 15.40 -8.02
CA ASN A 120 -5.58 15.82 -9.11
C ASN A 120 -5.41 14.94 -10.36
N PHE A 121 -4.16 14.59 -10.68
CA PHE A 121 -3.86 13.72 -11.80
C PHE A 121 -4.43 12.30 -11.58
N TYR A 122 -4.23 11.69 -10.42
CA TYR A 122 -4.75 10.35 -10.15
C TYR A 122 -6.28 10.31 -10.10
N MET A 123 -6.92 11.31 -9.50
CA MET A 123 -8.38 11.44 -9.49
C MET A 123 -8.99 11.58 -10.90
N SER A 124 -8.23 12.09 -11.87
CA SER A 124 -8.66 12.20 -13.26
C SER A 124 -8.58 10.89 -14.05
N GLN A 125 -7.98 9.83 -13.49
CA GLN A 125 -7.85 8.56 -14.19
C GLN A 125 -9.16 7.75 -14.12
N PRO A 126 -9.60 7.11 -15.21
CA PRO A 126 -10.96 6.55 -15.31
C PRO A 126 -11.29 5.50 -14.24
N LYS A 127 -10.31 4.67 -13.88
CA LYS A 127 -10.48 3.54 -12.95
C LYS A 127 -9.69 3.70 -11.64
N CYS A 128 -9.21 4.92 -11.37
CA CYS A 128 -8.55 5.24 -10.12
C CYS A 128 -9.57 5.73 -9.09
N HIS A 129 -9.57 5.12 -7.92
CA HIS A 129 -10.47 5.43 -6.81
C HIS A 129 -9.81 6.27 -5.73
N PHE A 130 -8.67 6.89 -6.03
CA PHE A 130 -8.00 7.80 -5.10
C PHE A 130 -8.89 8.97 -4.71
N GLN A 131 -8.86 9.35 -3.44
CA GLN A 131 -9.60 10.48 -2.88
C GLN A 131 -8.62 11.32 -2.04
N LYS A 132 -8.81 12.65 -2.06
CA LYS A 132 -7.97 13.55 -1.26
C LYS A 132 -8.18 13.41 0.24
N GLY A 133 -9.38 12.98 0.63
CA GLY A 133 -9.78 12.93 2.03
C GLY A 133 -10.34 14.28 2.53
N GLU A 134 -10.47 14.36 3.85
CA GLU A 134 -10.98 15.52 4.57
C GLU A 134 -9.96 16.67 4.52
N GLU A 135 -10.43 17.88 4.21
CA GLU A 135 -9.59 19.08 4.16
C GLU A 135 -9.12 19.46 5.57
N GLY A 136 -7.87 19.89 5.70
CA GLY A 136 -7.27 20.30 6.96
C GLY A 136 -6.61 19.19 7.76
N LEU A 137 -6.74 17.92 7.36
CA LEU A 137 -5.97 16.83 7.96
C LEU A 137 -4.50 16.87 7.52
N THR A 138 -3.61 16.43 8.40
CA THR A 138 -2.21 16.16 8.05
C THR A 138 -2.14 15.14 6.93
N GLY A 139 -1.24 15.37 5.97
CA GLY A 139 -1.11 14.53 4.78
C GLY A 139 -2.20 14.79 3.73
N LEU A 140 -2.21 13.98 2.67
CA LEU A 140 -3.19 14.05 1.58
C LEU A 140 -3.51 12.63 1.08
N GLY A 141 -4.79 12.27 1.07
CA GLY A 141 -5.21 10.93 0.72
C GLY A 141 -5.50 10.07 1.94
N ASN A 142 -6.10 10.69 2.98
CA ASN A 142 -6.73 9.98 4.09
C ASN A 142 -8.20 9.76 3.74
N TYR A 143 -8.58 8.54 3.34
CA TYR A 143 -9.94 8.24 2.90
C TYR A 143 -10.32 6.78 3.17
N MET A 144 -11.62 6.51 3.12
CA MET A 144 -12.21 5.19 3.28
C MET A 144 -12.93 4.75 2.01
N ILE A 145 -12.76 3.49 1.64
CA ILE A 145 -13.60 2.79 0.65
C ILE A 145 -14.38 1.71 1.41
N LYS A 146 -15.70 1.70 1.27
CA LYS A 146 -16.55 0.66 1.87
C LYS A 146 -16.56 -0.57 0.95
N LEU A 147 -16.17 -1.72 1.48
CA LEU A 147 -16.44 -3.01 0.86
C LEU A 147 -17.71 -3.58 1.48
N GLN A 148 -18.73 -3.80 0.65
CA GLN A 148 -20.02 -4.31 1.07
C GLN A 148 -20.26 -5.73 0.54
N ASN A 149 -21.04 -6.48 1.28
CA ASN A 149 -21.65 -7.71 0.82
C ASN A 149 -22.75 -7.41 -0.21
N PRO A 150 -23.22 -8.42 -0.99
CA PRO A 150 -24.28 -8.24 -1.97
C PRO A 150 -25.61 -7.73 -1.42
N ASP A 151 -25.87 -7.92 -0.13
CA ASP A 151 -27.06 -7.43 0.58
C ASP A 151 -26.93 -5.96 1.04
N GLY A 152 -25.80 -5.31 0.76
CA GLY A 152 -25.51 -3.93 1.15
C GLY A 152 -24.94 -3.77 2.55
N SER A 153 -24.82 -4.85 3.34
CA SER A 153 -24.16 -4.78 4.64
C SER A 153 -22.67 -4.50 4.50
N LEU A 154 -22.08 -3.75 5.43
CA LEU A 154 -20.65 -3.50 5.43
C LEU A 154 -19.91 -4.81 5.75
N ASN A 155 -19.02 -5.21 4.84
CA ASN A 155 -18.08 -6.31 5.07
C ASN A 155 -16.81 -5.81 5.76
N THR A 156 -16.12 -4.85 5.12
CA THR A 156 -14.83 -4.31 5.61
C THR A 156 -14.66 -2.84 5.18
N ALA A 157 -14.22 -1.99 6.09
CA ALA A 157 -13.77 -0.64 5.77
C ALA A 157 -12.30 -0.68 5.31
N LEU A 158 -12.03 -0.34 4.05
CA LEU A 158 -10.67 -0.21 3.51
C LEU A 158 -10.21 1.22 3.79
N MET A 159 -9.25 1.37 4.71
CA MET A 159 -8.75 2.65 5.19
C MET A 159 -7.42 2.98 4.54
N PHE A 160 -7.36 4.12 3.85
CA PHE A 160 -6.16 4.61 3.19
C PHE A 160 -5.63 5.81 3.95
N ILE A 161 -4.32 5.79 4.28
CA ILE A 161 -3.72 6.80 5.15
C ILE A 161 -2.41 7.27 4.53
N ASP A 162 -2.24 8.57 4.41
CA ASP A 162 -0.95 9.16 4.10
C ASP A 162 -0.04 9.03 5.32
N SER A 163 0.93 8.13 5.29
CA SER A 163 1.91 7.98 6.38
C SER A 163 2.93 9.10 6.43
N ASN A 164 2.73 10.16 5.66
CA ASN A 164 3.62 11.28 5.47
C ASN A 164 4.95 10.86 4.80
N ALA A 165 6.02 11.63 4.95
CA ALA A 165 7.30 11.28 4.36
C ALA A 165 8.41 11.52 5.38
N TYR A 166 8.87 12.77 5.50
CA TYR A 166 9.97 13.16 6.37
C TYR A 166 9.52 14.20 7.38
N LEU A 167 10.16 14.26 8.55
CA LEU A 167 9.87 15.24 9.60
C LEU A 167 10.01 16.68 9.13
N THR A 168 10.91 16.92 8.20
CA THR A 168 11.09 18.22 7.53
C THR A 168 11.15 17.99 6.01
N LYS A 169 11.37 19.05 5.22
CA LYS A 169 11.59 18.91 3.78
C LYS A 169 12.88 18.19 3.39
N SER A 170 13.71 17.79 4.37
CA SER A 170 14.96 17.08 4.15
C SER A 170 14.81 15.59 4.43
N PHE A 171 15.19 14.75 3.49
CA PHE A 171 15.22 13.29 3.67
C PHE A 171 16.21 12.83 4.77
N PHE A 172 17.12 13.69 5.19
CA PHE A 172 18.01 13.42 6.35
C PHE A 172 17.33 13.61 7.71
N SER A 173 16.12 14.20 7.76
CA SER A 173 15.46 14.49 9.03
C SER A 173 14.85 13.25 9.71
N GLY A 174 14.84 12.11 9.03
CA GLY A 174 14.11 10.91 9.43
C GLY A 174 12.63 10.93 8.98
N PHE A 175 11.99 9.79 9.08
CA PHE A 175 10.59 9.63 8.67
C PHE A 175 9.64 10.26 9.70
N ASP A 176 8.51 10.78 9.19
CA ASP A 176 7.41 11.28 10.01
C ASP A 176 6.47 10.13 10.40
N VAL A 177 5.52 10.40 11.27
CA VAL A 177 4.52 9.45 11.78
C VAL A 177 3.14 9.75 11.20
N ILE A 178 2.21 8.81 11.35
CA ILE A 178 0.78 9.11 11.23
C ILE A 178 0.40 9.95 12.45
N HIS A 179 -0.13 11.15 12.23
CA HIS A 179 -0.41 12.16 13.25
C HIS A 179 -1.69 11.87 14.03
N ASP A 180 -1.85 12.55 15.18
CA ASP A 180 -3.02 12.36 16.05
C ASP A 180 -4.33 12.76 15.36
N ASP A 181 -4.34 13.81 14.53
CA ASP A 181 -5.51 14.23 13.76
C ASP A 181 -5.96 13.19 12.70
N GLN A 182 -5.00 12.52 12.05
CA GLN A 182 -5.26 11.40 11.15
C GLN A 182 -5.81 10.18 11.92
N THR A 183 -5.26 9.91 13.11
CA THR A 183 -5.73 8.86 14.01
C THR A 183 -7.16 9.12 14.48
N ASP A 184 -7.47 10.37 14.85
CA ASP A 184 -8.81 10.77 15.27
C ASP A 184 -9.81 10.76 14.09
N TRP A 185 -9.36 11.14 12.89
CA TRP A 185 -10.15 10.95 11.67
C TRP A 185 -10.50 9.47 11.45
N TYR A 186 -9.52 8.57 11.58
CA TYR A 186 -9.76 7.14 11.42
C TYR A 186 -10.84 6.63 12.41
N LYS A 187 -10.74 7.01 13.68
CA LYS A 187 -11.73 6.64 14.69
C LYS A 187 -13.13 7.15 14.36
N ARG A 188 -13.25 8.41 13.90
CA ARG A 188 -14.53 8.98 13.44
C ARG A 188 -15.09 8.24 12.23
N ALA A 189 -14.25 7.95 11.23
CA ALA A 189 -14.66 7.23 10.03
C ALA A 189 -15.17 5.81 10.34
N ILE A 190 -14.53 5.10 11.29
CA ILE A 190 -15.02 3.80 11.75
C ILE A 190 -16.33 3.93 12.52
N ALA A 191 -16.45 4.92 13.39
CA ALA A 191 -17.69 5.16 14.14
C ALA A 191 -18.88 5.45 13.21
N GLU A 192 -18.65 6.18 12.09
CA GLU A 192 -19.68 6.49 11.07
C GLU A 192 -20.25 5.24 10.39
N VAL A 193 -19.47 4.17 10.29
CA VAL A 193 -19.84 2.93 9.59
C VAL A 193 -20.07 1.75 10.53
N SER A 194 -19.97 1.97 11.84
CA SER A 194 -20.26 0.99 12.88
C SER A 194 -21.75 0.98 13.19
N GLU A 195 -22.35 -0.18 13.26
CA GLU A 195 -23.79 -0.35 13.44
C GLU A 195 -24.09 -1.29 14.63
N ASN A 196 -25.26 -1.15 15.21
CA ASN A 196 -25.77 -2.04 16.27
C ASN A 196 -24.85 -2.19 17.49
N GLY A 197 -24.01 -1.19 17.77
CA GLY A 197 -23.04 -1.23 18.87
C GLY A 197 -21.80 -2.08 18.58
N GLU A 198 -21.68 -2.63 17.39
CA GLU A 198 -20.49 -3.39 16.94
C GLU A 198 -19.53 -2.49 16.17
N THR A 199 -18.25 -2.56 16.54
CA THR A 199 -17.20 -1.81 15.84
C THR A 199 -16.91 -2.44 14.48
N ALA A 200 -17.04 -1.65 13.40
CA ALA A 200 -16.80 -2.10 12.04
C ALA A 200 -15.38 -2.62 11.86
N ARG A 201 -15.22 -3.71 11.12
CA ARG A 201 -13.90 -4.26 10.76
C ARG A 201 -13.22 -3.37 9.72
N SER A 202 -11.90 -3.26 9.80
CA SER A 202 -11.13 -2.48 8.84
C SER A 202 -9.77 -3.08 8.53
N LEU A 203 -9.27 -2.76 7.32
CA LEU A 203 -7.91 -2.97 6.87
C LEU A 203 -7.29 -1.63 6.52
N ALA A 204 -6.08 -1.36 7.01
CA ALA A 204 -5.38 -0.10 6.79
C ALA A 204 -4.25 -0.26 5.77
N PHE A 205 -4.16 0.69 4.83
CA PHE A 205 -3.15 0.74 3.78
C PHE A 205 -2.39 2.06 3.87
N PHE A 206 -1.09 1.99 4.04
CA PHE A 206 -0.21 3.15 4.10
C PHE A 206 1.21 2.74 3.68
N HIS A 207 2.18 3.66 3.65
CA HIS A 207 3.49 3.36 3.07
C HIS A 207 4.54 3.02 4.14
N ILE A 208 4.83 3.93 5.06
CA ILE A 208 5.92 3.80 6.04
C ILE A 208 5.45 2.96 7.23
N PRO A 209 6.13 1.85 7.58
CA PRO A 209 5.71 0.97 8.66
C PRO A 209 5.81 1.62 10.03
N PRO A 210 4.97 1.21 11.01
CA PRO A 210 5.13 1.62 12.40
C PRO A 210 6.27 0.82 13.07
N LYS A 211 6.83 1.36 14.16
CA LYS A 211 7.89 0.70 14.94
C LYS A 211 7.47 -0.67 15.48
N GLU A 212 6.20 -0.85 15.75
CA GLU A 212 5.60 -2.07 16.29
C GLU A 212 5.75 -3.25 15.33
N PHE A 213 5.98 -3.00 14.05
CA PHE A 213 6.28 -4.09 13.12
C PHE A 213 7.63 -4.75 13.46
N LYS A 214 8.65 -3.96 13.76
CA LYS A 214 9.93 -4.47 14.24
C LYS A 214 9.79 -5.15 15.59
N GLU A 215 9.08 -4.53 16.53
CA GLU A 215 8.83 -5.11 17.85
C GLU A 215 8.15 -6.49 17.75
N GLY A 216 7.10 -6.60 16.94
CA GLY A 216 6.40 -7.85 16.69
C GLY A 216 7.29 -8.91 16.02
N TRP A 217 8.14 -8.51 15.06
CA TRP A 217 9.10 -9.41 14.45
C TRP A 217 10.12 -9.95 15.47
N GLU A 218 10.67 -9.09 16.33
CA GLU A 218 11.57 -9.50 17.40
C GLU A 218 10.91 -10.48 18.37
N LYS A 219 9.62 -10.31 18.69
CA LYS A 219 8.83 -11.25 19.49
C LYS A 219 8.64 -12.60 18.80
N CYS A 220 8.38 -12.62 17.48
CA CYS A 220 8.35 -13.86 16.71
C CYS A 220 9.71 -14.57 16.72
N TYR A 221 10.78 -13.83 16.45
CA TYR A 221 12.13 -14.37 16.33
C TYR A 221 12.61 -14.98 17.66
N ASN A 222 12.33 -14.32 18.78
CA ASN A 222 12.71 -14.77 20.11
C ASN A 222 11.78 -15.85 20.70
N GLY A 223 10.73 -16.24 19.98
CA GLY A 223 9.79 -17.28 20.41
C GLY A 223 8.99 -16.92 21.67
N SER A 224 8.73 -15.63 21.93
CA SER A 224 8.02 -15.17 23.15
C SER A 224 6.54 -15.59 23.19
N GLY A 225 5.96 -15.98 22.05
CA GLY A 225 4.52 -16.27 21.92
C GLY A 225 3.62 -15.03 21.83
N GLU A 226 4.19 -13.81 21.92
CA GLU A 226 3.43 -12.56 21.89
C GLU A 226 3.08 -12.12 20.46
N ALA A 227 3.73 -12.69 19.45
CA ALA A 227 3.46 -12.44 18.03
C ALA A 227 3.45 -13.76 17.26
N THR A 228 2.66 -13.81 16.18
CA THR A 228 2.52 -15.00 15.33
C THR A 228 3.10 -14.71 13.95
N TYR A 229 4.06 -15.54 13.52
CA TYR A 229 4.57 -15.53 12.15
C TYR A 229 3.58 -16.21 11.18
N HIS A 230 3.38 -15.63 10.00
CA HIS A 230 2.56 -16.21 8.94
C HIS A 230 3.37 -16.59 7.71
N LEU A 231 4.07 -15.61 7.12
CA LEU A 231 4.81 -15.82 5.87
C LEU A 231 5.85 -14.71 5.64
N GLY A 232 6.67 -14.90 4.62
CA GLY A 232 7.64 -13.91 4.17
C GLY A 232 8.92 -13.88 4.99
N PHE A 233 9.70 -12.84 4.82
CA PHE A 233 11.01 -12.72 5.43
C PHE A 233 11.48 -11.28 5.57
N VAL A 234 12.52 -11.04 6.38
CA VAL A 234 13.27 -9.80 6.47
C VAL A 234 14.61 -10.01 5.79
N GLN A 235 14.88 -9.27 4.72
CA GLN A 235 16.13 -9.35 3.94
C GLN A 235 16.84 -8.00 3.78
N GLU A 236 16.31 -6.94 4.38
CA GLU A 236 17.05 -5.70 4.49
C GLU A 236 18.31 -5.93 5.33
N LYS A 237 19.39 -5.21 4.96
CA LYS A 237 20.68 -5.33 5.64
C LYS A 237 20.51 -5.05 7.13
N ASP A 238 21.17 -5.87 7.97
CA ASP A 238 21.16 -5.78 9.43
C ASP A 238 19.72 -5.87 10.04
N ASN A 239 18.81 -6.58 9.35
CA ASN A 239 17.40 -6.70 9.73
C ASN A 239 16.75 -5.32 9.91
N TYR A 240 16.99 -4.43 8.95
CA TYR A 240 16.49 -3.06 8.99
C TYR A 240 14.98 -2.99 8.80
N PHE A 241 14.36 -2.07 9.53
CA PHE A 241 12.97 -1.63 9.40
C PHE A 241 12.96 -0.12 9.31
N GLY A 242 12.35 0.41 8.26
CA GLY A 242 12.30 1.82 7.90
C GLY A 242 11.22 2.63 8.63
N TYR A 243 11.07 2.46 9.94
CA TYR A 243 10.07 3.19 10.73
C TYR A 243 10.60 4.54 11.26
N PRO A 244 9.70 5.47 11.68
CA PRO A 244 10.07 6.71 12.35
C PRO A 244 10.84 6.44 13.66
N LYS A 245 12.07 6.97 13.77
CA LYS A 245 12.96 6.72 14.93
C LYS A 245 13.01 7.86 15.92
N THR A 246 12.69 9.06 15.47
CA THR A 246 12.87 10.31 16.23
C THR A 246 11.57 10.90 16.75
N LYS A 247 10.43 10.39 16.30
CA LYS A 247 9.11 10.81 16.72
C LYS A 247 8.26 9.56 16.98
N GLU A 248 7.59 9.53 18.11
CA GLU A 248 6.67 8.46 18.43
C GLU A 248 5.25 8.80 17.92
N GLY A 249 4.64 7.85 17.20
CA GLY A 249 3.24 7.89 16.79
C GLY A 249 2.38 7.03 17.73
N LYS A 250 1.12 7.40 17.87
CA LYS A 250 0.16 6.64 18.69
C LYS A 250 -0.78 5.78 17.83
N PHE A 251 -0.65 5.87 16.50
CA PHE A 251 -1.60 5.25 15.58
C PHE A 251 -1.80 3.75 15.86
N PHE A 252 -0.72 2.97 15.96
CA PHE A 252 -0.83 1.53 16.20
C PHE A 252 -1.56 1.21 17.52
N SER A 253 -1.13 1.81 18.63
CA SER A 253 -1.74 1.57 19.96
C SER A 253 -3.21 2.00 20.01
N GLU A 254 -3.58 3.09 19.33
CA GLU A 254 -4.97 3.52 19.20
C GLU A 254 -5.80 2.55 18.36
N MET A 255 -5.22 1.96 17.31
CA MET A 255 -5.91 0.93 16.50
C MET A 255 -6.12 -0.37 17.27
N VAL A 256 -5.13 -0.78 18.08
CA VAL A 256 -5.29 -1.91 19.01
C VAL A 256 -6.45 -1.64 19.97
N ARG A 257 -6.49 -0.44 20.58
CA ARG A 257 -7.54 -0.04 21.54
C ARG A 257 -8.93 0.03 20.88
N LEU A 258 -9.02 0.55 19.65
CA LEU A 258 -10.27 0.63 18.88
C LEU A 258 -10.81 -0.75 18.52
N GLY A 259 -9.95 -1.72 18.28
CA GLY A 259 -10.31 -3.09 17.94
C GLY A 259 -10.88 -3.29 16.53
N SER A 260 -11.02 -2.23 15.73
CA SER A 260 -11.51 -2.25 14.34
C SER A 260 -10.49 -2.84 13.38
N CYS A 261 -9.24 -2.34 13.41
CA CYS A 261 -8.18 -2.68 12.47
C CYS A 261 -7.71 -4.12 12.66
N LYS A 262 -7.91 -4.96 11.64
CA LYS A 262 -7.49 -6.38 11.66
C LYS A 262 -6.22 -6.62 10.87
N GLY A 263 -5.85 -5.71 9.96
CA GLY A 263 -4.64 -5.80 9.16
C GLY A 263 -4.11 -4.44 8.74
N MET A 264 -2.78 -4.31 8.69
CA MET A 264 -2.06 -3.15 8.17
C MET A 264 -1.14 -3.61 7.06
N PHE A 265 -1.22 -2.94 5.91
CA PHE A 265 -0.48 -3.28 4.69
C PHE A 265 0.36 -2.09 4.26
N MET A 266 1.67 -2.29 4.14
CA MET A 266 2.64 -1.24 3.91
C MET A 266 3.71 -1.64 2.90
N GLY A 267 4.52 -0.67 2.47
CA GLY A 267 5.69 -0.85 1.61
C GLY A 267 6.96 -0.38 2.29
N HIS A 268 7.75 0.44 1.57
CA HIS A 268 8.91 1.18 2.05
C HIS A 268 10.21 0.38 2.18
N ASP A 269 10.18 -0.81 2.80
CA ASP A 269 11.35 -1.67 2.93
C ASP A 269 11.38 -2.68 1.77
N HIS A 270 12.23 -2.42 0.78
CA HIS A 270 12.16 -3.07 -0.54
C HIS A 270 12.49 -4.55 -0.54
N LEU A 271 13.23 -5.04 0.47
CA LEU A 271 13.63 -6.45 0.56
C LEU A 271 12.83 -7.23 1.60
N ASN A 272 11.95 -6.57 2.36
CA ASN A 272 11.10 -7.21 3.35
C ASN A 272 9.76 -7.64 2.74
N THR A 273 9.31 -8.86 3.07
CA THR A 273 8.01 -9.40 2.64
C THR A 273 7.25 -10.04 3.80
N LEU A 274 7.68 -9.76 5.02
CA LEU A 274 7.19 -10.35 6.26
C LEU A 274 5.71 -10.08 6.51
N SER A 275 4.98 -11.09 6.98
CA SER A 275 3.64 -10.95 7.55
C SER A 275 3.58 -11.64 8.92
N ILE A 276 3.17 -10.89 9.94
CA ILE A 276 3.04 -11.34 11.33
C ILE A 276 1.75 -10.81 11.93
N THR A 277 1.22 -11.46 12.96
CA THR A 277 0.20 -10.87 13.85
C THR A 277 0.85 -10.42 15.15
N TYR A 278 0.67 -9.17 15.51
CA TYR A 278 1.11 -8.59 16.77
C TYR A 278 -0.01 -7.78 17.40
N GLN A 279 -0.29 -8.00 18.68
CA GLN A 279 -1.39 -7.36 19.43
C GLN A 279 -2.75 -7.41 18.69
N GLY A 280 -3.04 -8.51 18.02
CA GLY A 280 -4.32 -8.72 17.31
C GLY A 280 -4.43 -8.09 15.93
N ILE A 281 -3.38 -7.41 15.43
CA ILE A 281 -3.33 -6.79 14.11
C ILE A 281 -2.30 -7.54 13.24
N ARG A 282 -2.70 -7.95 12.02
CA ARG A 282 -1.79 -8.55 11.04
C ARG A 282 -1.02 -7.45 10.32
N LEU A 283 0.30 -7.39 10.54
CA LEU A 283 1.22 -6.46 9.90
C LEU A 283 1.86 -7.15 8.69
N THR A 284 1.79 -6.53 7.51
CA THR A 284 2.25 -7.16 6.27
C THR A 284 3.00 -6.16 5.39
N TYR A 285 4.24 -6.49 5.04
CA TYR A 285 4.93 -5.82 3.94
C TYR A 285 4.42 -6.33 2.59
N GLY A 286 4.10 -5.41 1.70
CA GLY A 286 3.89 -5.71 0.29
C GLY A 286 5.20 -6.15 -0.38
N MET A 287 5.12 -7.04 -1.36
CA MET A 287 6.27 -7.35 -2.23
C MET A 287 6.60 -6.15 -3.09
N SER A 288 7.84 -5.68 -3.05
CA SER A 288 8.27 -4.53 -3.85
C SER A 288 8.45 -4.91 -5.33
N ILE A 289 8.36 -3.90 -6.20
CA ILE A 289 8.65 -4.08 -7.64
C ILE A 289 10.07 -3.62 -7.98
N ASP A 290 10.63 -2.77 -7.19
CA ASP A 290 11.79 -1.92 -7.43
C ASP A 290 12.93 -2.52 -8.26
N TYR A 291 13.39 -1.73 -9.24
CA TYR A 291 14.60 -1.96 -10.04
C TYR A 291 15.59 -0.78 -9.97
N LEU A 292 15.26 0.31 -9.26
CA LEU A 292 15.94 1.60 -9.42
C LEU A 292 16.54 2.19 -8.14
N ALA A 293 15.87 2.08 -6.99
CA ALA A 293 16.11 2.92 -5.81
C ALA A 293 17.54 2.85 -5.27
N TYR A 294 18.20 1.69 -5.30
CA TYR A 294 19.59 1.60 -4.90
C TYR A 294 20.41 0.62 -5.73
N SER A 295 21.73 0.76 -5.62
CA SER A 295 22.66 -0.02 -6.44
C SER A 295 22.51 -1.52 -6.19
N GLY A 296 22.34 -2.28 -7.27
CA GLY A 296 22.23 -3.74 -7.23
C GLY A 296 20.82 -4.28 -6.94
N ILE A 297 19.83 -3.42 -6.67
CA ILE A 297 18.44 -3.87 -6.41
C ILE A 297 17.87 -4.65 -7.60
N GLU A 298 18.29 -4.33 -8.83
CA GLU A 298 17.87 -5.03 -10.04
C GLU A 298 18.28 -6.50 -10.08
N LYS A 299 19.30 -6.88 -9.30
CA LYS A 299 19.80 -8.26 -9.19
C LYS A 299 19.09 -9.07 -8.09
N LYS A 300 18.28 -8.42 -7.25
CA LYS A 300 17.46 -9.07 -6.24
C LYS A 300 16.16 -9.57 -6.89
N HIS A 301 15.68 -10.73 -6.50
CA HIS A 301 14.53 -11.36 -7.13
C HIS A 301 13.46 -11.81 -6.15
N THR A 302 13.85 -12.31 -4.99
CA THR A 302 12.96 -12.99 -4.04
C THR A 302 11.89 -12.08 -3.45
N GLN A 303 12.16 -10.77 -3.33
CA GLN A 303 11.21 -9.78 -2.85
C GLN A 303 10.22 -9.31 -3.92
N ARG A 304 10.50 -9.59 -5.23
CA ARG A 304 9.74 -8.96 -6.31
C ARG A 304 8.46 -9.72 -6.63
N GLY A 305 7.33 -9.02 -6.54
CA GLY A 305 6.04 -9.64 -6.76
C GLY A 305 4.87 -8.75 -6.40
N GLY A 306 3.75 -9.36 -6.05
CA GLY A 306 2.58 -8.72 -5.47
C GLY A 306 2.12 -9.47 -4.23
N THR A 307 1.40 -8.81 -3.35
CA THR A 307 0.77 -9.43 -2.18
C THR A 307 -0.73 -9.52 -2.43
N VAL A 308 -1.28 -10.72 -2.36
CA VAL A 308 -2.70 -10.97 -2.57
C VAL A 308 -3.39 -11.05 -1.23
N ILE A 309 -4.50 -10.31 -1.09
CA ILE A 309 -5.36 -10.28 0.09
C ILE A 309 -6.73 -10.74 -0.36
N GLU A 310 -7.24 -11.80 0.24
CA GLU A 310 -8.58 -12.34 -0.02
C GLU A 310 -9.47 -12.08 1.17
N ILE A 311 -10.55 -11.30 0.98
CA ILE A 311 -11.52 -10.96 2.02
C ILE A 311 -12.78 -11.81 1.81
N PHE A 312 -13.15 -12.58 2.83
CA PHE A 312 -14.29 -13.49 2.81
C PHE A 312 -15.60 -12.81 3.24
N ASP A 313 -16.72 -13.52 3.12
CA ASP A 313 -18.07 -12.97 3.41
C ASP A 313 -18.25 -12.55 4.87
N ASP A 314 -17.56 -13.19 5.79
CA ASP A 314 -17.57 -12.86 7.23
C ASP A 314 -16.59 -11.72 7.61
N GLY A 315 -15.94 -11.10 6.61
CA GLY A 315 -14.93 -10.06 6.81
C GLY A 315 -13.57 -10.59 7.30
N SER A 316 -13.40 -11.90 7.48
CA SER A 316 -12.07 -12.49 7.67
C SER A 316 -11.25 -12.35 6.39
N PHE A 317 -9.92 -12.42 6.50
CA PHE A 317 -9.06 -12.30 5.33
C PHE A 317 -7.84 -13.21 5.43
N ASP A 318 -7.33 -13.59 4.27
CA ASP A 318 -6.05 -14.27 4.15
C ASP A 318 -5.07 -13.49 3.26
N VAL A 319 -3.78 -13.79 3.40
CA VAL A 319 -2.71 -13.12 2.68
C VAL A 319 -1.77 -14.15 2.09
N SER A 320 -1.45 -13.97 0.81
CA SER A 320 -0.47 -14.80 0.12
C SER A 320 0.47 -13.94 -0.74
N LEU A 321 1.67 -14.46 -0.98
CA LEU A 321 2.64 -13.81 -1.86
C LEU A 321 2.49 -14.35 -3.28
N LEU A 322 2.61 -13.45 -4.26
CA LEU A 322 2.65 -13.77 -5.69
C LEU A 322 4.01 -13.35 -6.27
N PRO A 323 5.07 -14.16 -6.09
CA PRO A 323 6.39 -13.82 -6.58
C PRO A 323 6.45 -13.76 -8.10
N LEU A 324 7.11 -12.74 -8.66
CA LEU A 324 7.28 -12.57 -10.11
C LEU A 324 7.97 -13.78 -10.76
N ASP A 325 8.94 -14.37 -10.08
CA ASP A 325 9.66 -15.56 -10.58
C ASP A 325 8.75 -16.78 -10.74
N SER A 326 7.73 -16.95 -9.89
CA SER A 326 6.76 -18.04 -9.99
C SER A 326 5.87 -17.90 -11.22
N ILE A 327 5.49 -16.66 -11.56
CA ILE A 327 4.68 -16.35 -12.75
C ILE A 327 5.49 -16.64 -14.02
N THR A 328 6.76 -16.25 -14.03
CA THR A 328 7.63 -16.42 -15.20
C THR A 328 7.95 -17.89 -15.49
N LYS A 329 8.10 -18.72 -14.46
CA LYS A 329 8.34 -20.16 -14.61
C LYS A 329 7.14 -20.91 -15.19
N LYS A 330 5.91 -20.58 -14.79
CA LYS A 330 4.69 -21.19 -15.33
C LYS A 330 4.52 -20.94 -16.83
N ASN A 331 4.84 -19.74 -17.31
CA ASN A 331 4.73 -19.37 -18.72
C ASN A 331 5.78 -20.03 -19.62
N ASN A 332 6.91 -20.50 -19.08
CA ASN A 332 7.94 -21.22 -19.84
C ASN A 332 7.69 -22.75 -19.90
N GLN A 333 6.67 -23.26 -19.22
CA GLN A 333 6.28 -24.67 -19.20
C GLN A 333 5.04 -24.97 -20.04
N GLN A 334 4.42 -23.96 -20.61
CA GLN A 334 3.34 -24.03 -21.62
C GLN A 334 3.88 -23.74 -23.02
#